data_cc6a581c52bd6ebf9ff0bc50f314730d
#
_entry.id   cc6a581c52bd6ebf9ff0bc50f314730d
#
_cell.length_a   1.000
_cell.length_b   1.000
_cell.length_c   1.000
_cell.angle_alpha   90.00
_cell.angle_beta   90.00
_cell.angle_gamma   90.00
#
_symmetry.space_group_name_H-M   'P 1'
#
loop_
_entity.id
_entity.type
_entity.pdbx_description
1 polymer ?
#
loop_
_entity_poly.entity_id
_entity_poly.type
_entity_poly.pdbx_seq_one_letter_code
_entity_poly.pdbx_strand_id
1 'polypeptide(L)'
;MSKYTAEQQEQFFVDIVKHYNKESLTAREINSFVESNNLSTPYFVFHDKSRKLKRGLYSVAMTANVAQLRPLPKMPRMKAPTKTIETQDTQMTQEVKHGSVDVMRADISCTIPDKDPTYVPFGNYEDIAKIIEAKIFFPVYITGLSGNGKTMSIMQACAKLGRQLLRINVTEETDELDLLGGTELVNGSTVYREGAVILAMREGAVLLIDEGDLNITKILCLMPILEGKPYLNKKTGEIIQPKEGFNIFITGNTKGQGSDDGRFVGTKVMNEAFLERFAITMEQEYPPLKVEKKIVLKNMEQLNCVDDDFATRLVEWSENIRKAYAEGVTTDLITTRRLTHIVKTFSIFGDRLKSVNLALNRFDSETKNAFLDLYTKVDASVNPPQEVLQETPQEQPQTELDAMQLLSKQFTQAMTQQAINTLVAGTPLAHETITGMKDPIQEAYLKQTANTLHKDMAMASAFIDPYTKIGRAHV
;
A
#
# COMPACT_ATOMS: atom_id res chain seq x y z
N MET A 1 29.59 9.93 -26.13
CA MET A 1 30.26 9.09 -27.15
C MET A 1 29.48 7.80 -27.28
N SER A 2 29.12 7.37 -28.48
CA SER A 2 28.39 6.12 -28.71
C SER A 2 29.25 4.94 -28.26
N LYS A 3 28.68 4.05 -27.43
CA LYS A 3 29.34 2.79 -27.02
C LYS A 3 29.32 1.73 -28.12
N TYR A 4 28.73 2.04 -29.29
CA TYR A 4 28.58 1.15 -30.42
C TYR A 4 29.53 1.53 -31.56
N THR A 5 30.26 0.55 -32.11
CA THR A 5 31.00 0.71 -33.39
C THR A 5 30.02 0.80 -34.58
N ALA A 6 30.49 1.22 -35.74
CA ALA A 6 29.63 1.29 -36.93
C ALA A 6 29.00 -0.06 -37.29
N GLU A 7 29.77 -1.13 -37.22
CA GLU A 7 29.30 -2.51 -37.46
C GLU A 7 28.25 -2.95 -36.44
N GLN A 8 28.44 -2.59 -35.18
CA GLN A 8 27.47 -2.89 -34.13
C GLN A 8 26.15 -2.11 -34.26
N GLN A 9 26.20 -0.90 -34.82
CA GLN A 9 25.01 -0.12 -35.13
C GLN A 9 24.21 -0.74 -36.28
N GLU A 10 24.90 -1.20 -37.36
CA GLU A 10 24.26 -1.92 -38.46
C GLU A 10 23.61 -3.22 -37.97
N GLN A 11 24.32 -4.01 -37.17
CA GLN A 11 23.79 -5.25 -36.60
C GLN A 11 22.56 -4.99 -35.73
N PHE A 12 22.59 -3.93 -34.93
CA PHE A 12 21.44 -3.53 -34.09
C PHE A 12 20.19 -3.26 -34.93
N PHE A 13 20.32 -2.57 -36.07
CA PHE A 13 19.17 -2.30 -36.94
C PHE A 13 18.65 -3.57 -37.62
N VAL A 14 19.52 -4.51 -38.01
CA VAL A 14 19.12 -5.80 -38.54
C VAL A 14 18.31 -6.58 -37.52
N ASP A 15 18.82 -6.68 -36.31
CA ASP A 15 18.22 -7.48 -35.24
C ASP A 15 16.89 -6.92 -34.75
N ILE A 16 16.79 -5.60 -34.58
CA ILE A 16 15.55 -4.98 -34.10
C ILE A 16 14.45 -4.99 -35.14
N VAL A 17 14.79 -4.78 -36.45
CA VAL A 17 13.83 -4.88 -37.55
C VAL A 17 13.34 -6.34 -37.68
N LYS A 18 14.23 -7.31 -37.57
CA LYS A 18 13.90 -8.73 -37.61
C LYS A 18 12.99 -9.14 -36.42
N HIS A 19 13.24 -8.58 -35.24
CA HIS A 19 12.46 -8.88 -34.02
C HIS A 19 11.03 -8.35 -34.13
N TYR A 20 10.85 -7.10 -34.53
CA TYR A 20 9.53 -6.45 -34.58
C TYR A 20 8.85 -6.53 -35.95
N ASN A 21 9.55 -6.92 -36.99
CA ASN A 21 9.09 -6.88 -38.39
C ASN A 21 8.50 -5.52 -38.80
N LYS A 22 9.13 -4.42 -38.35
CA LYS A 22 8.72 -3.03 -38.58
C LYS A 22 9.92 -2.16 -38.80
N GLU A 23 9.79 -1.16 -39.71
CA GLU A 23 10.83 -0.18 -40.01
C GLU A 23 10.73 1.10 -39.14
N SER A 24 9.68 1.21 -38.34
CA SER A 24 9.50 2.34 -37.43
C SER A 24 9.00 1.85 -36.09
N LEU A 25 9.66 2.27 -35.01
CA LEU A 25 9.40 1.83 -33.65
C LEU A 25 9.29 3.02 -32.70
N THR A 26 8.52 2.86 -31.65
CA THR A 26 8.47 3.82 -30.55
C THR A 26 9.71 3.70 -29.66
N ALA A 27 10.03 4.77 -28.95
CA ALA A 27 11.13 4.75 -27.97
C ALA A 27 10.96 3.63 -26.94
N ARG A 28 9.72 3.29 -26.57
CA ARG A 28 9.42 2.21 -25.62
C ARG A 28 9.75 0.84 -26.22
N GLU A 29 9.38 0.56 -27.45
CA GLU A 29 9.71 -0.69 -28.13
C GLU A 29 11.24 -0.85 -28.29
N ILE A 30 11.95 0.23 -28.63
CA ILE A 30 13.41 0.22 -28.75
C ILE A 30 14.08 -0.07 -27.40
N ASN A 31 13.64 0.56 -26.32
CA ASN A 31 14.19 0.30 -25.00
C ASN A 31 13.88 -1.12 -24.50
N SER A 32 12.68 -1.64 -24.75
CA SER A 32 12.31 -3.03 -24.41
C SER A 32 13.20 -4.04 -25.14
N PHE A 33 13.52 -3.80 -26.41
CA PHE A 33 14.46 -4.64 -27.16
C PHE A 33 15.88 -4.61 -26.56
N VAL A 34 16.33 -3.43 -26.16
CA VAL A 34 17.65 -3.22 -25.55
C VAL A 34 17.77 -3.96 -24.22
N GLU A 35 16.75 -3.86 -23.38
CA GLU A 35 16.67 -4.54 -22.08
C GLU A 35 16.62 -6.06 -22.24
N SER A 36 15.78 -6.57 -23.14
CA SER A 36 15.63 -8.01 -23.39
C SER A 36 16.90 -8.65 -23.94
N ASN A 37 17.75 -7.93 -24.64
CA ASN A 37 18.99 -8.42 -25.22
C ASN A 37 20.25 -7.97 -24.44
N ASN A 38 20.05 -7.37 -23.26
CA ASN A 38 21.15 -6.87 -22.40
C ASN A 38 22.14 -5.94 -23.11
N LEU A 39 21.60 -5.05 -23.98
CA LEU A 39 22.37 -4.12 -24.79
C LEU A 39 22.51 -2.75 -24.10
N SER A 40 23.46 -1.94 -24.53
CA SER A 40 23.59 -0.55 -24.08
C SER A 40 22.55 0.36 -24.78
N THR A 41 22.10 1.44 -24.12
CA THR A 41 21.15 2.40 -24.72
C THR A 41 21.63 2.92 -26.08
N PRO A 42 20.84 2.80 -27.15
CA PRO A 42 21.24 3.14 -28.51
C PRO A 42 21.08 4.65 -28.78
N TYR A 43 21.93 5.46 -28.17
CA TYR A 43 21.89 6.93 -28.35
C TYR A 43 21.97 7.36 -29.82
N PHE A 44 22.61 6.60 -30.69
CA PHE A 44 22.70 6.86 -32.14
C PHE A 44 21.34 6.80 -32.84
N VAL A 45 20.33 6.12 -32.31
CA VAL A 45 18.95 6.14 -32.80
C VAL A 45 18.20 7.37 -32.30
N PHE A 46 18.34 7.70 -31.00
CA PHE A 46 17.55 8.78 -30.39
C PHE A 46 18.07 10.19 -30.69
N HIS A 47 19.37 10.34 -30.88
CA HIS A 47 20.01 11.64 -31.16
C HIS A 47 20.12 11.95 -32.63
N ASP A 48 19.94 11.01 -33.56
CA ASP A 48 19.91 11.25 -34.97
C ASP A 48 18.58 11.88 -35.40
N LYS A 49 18.62 13.16 -35.71
CA LYS A 49 17.45 13.95 -36.16
C LYS A 49 16.82 13.40 -37.42
N SER A 50 17.60 12.76 -38.31
CA SER A 50 17.11 12.17 -39.55
C SER A 50 16.23 10.94 -39.32
N ARG A 51 16.42 10.24 -38.22
CA ARG A 51 15.64 9.04 -37.86
C ARG A 51 14.36 9.35 -37.10
N LYS A 52 14.18 10.57 -36.60
CA LYS A 52 12.99 10.97 -35.82
C LYS A 52 11.83 11.30 -36.77
N LEU A 53 10.85 10.41 -36.88
CA LEU A 53 9.67 10.57 -37.73
C LEU A 53 8.61 11.49 -37.11
N LYS A 54 8.34 11.35 -35.82
CA LYS A 54 7.48 12.22 -34.99
C LYS A 54 7.85 12.09 -33.51
N ARG A 55 7.17 12.82 -32.64
CA ARG A 55 7.47 12.74 -31.19
C ARG A 55 7.35 11.30 -30.70
N GLY A 56 8.47 10.72 -30.24
CA GLY A 56 8.55 9.37 -29.69
C GLY A 56 8.52 8.21 -30.71
N LEU A 57 8.58 8.49 -32.04
CA LEU A 57 8.65 7.48 -33.09
C LEU A 57 9.94 7.68 -33.94
N TYR A 58 10.68 6.60 -34.14
CA TYR A 58 11.97 6.59 -34.79
C TYR A 58 12.01 5.58 -35.93
N SER A 59 12.71 5.93 -37.05
CA SER A 59 13.02 4.99 -38.12
C SER A 59 14.18 4.10 -37.69
N VAL A 60 14.01 2.78 -37.84
CA VAL A 60 15.03 1.77 -37.63
C VAL A 60 15.44 1.09 -38.95
N ALA A 61 14.99 1.63 -40.07
CA ALA A 61 15.38 1.16 -41.39
C ALA A 61 16.89 1.30 -41.62
N MET A 62 17.50 0.35 -42.34
CA MET A 62 18.94 0.29 -42.58
C MET A 62 19.49 1.46 -43.43
N THR A 63 18.66 2.02 -44.30
CA THR A 63 19.03 3.21 -45.09
C THR A 63 18.20 4.40 -44.62
N ALA A 64 18.86 5.45 -44.14
CA ALA A 64 18.23 6.70 -43.70
C ALA A 64 17.71 7.55 -44.88
N ASN A 65 17.05 6.96 -45.86
CA ASN A 65 16.41 7.70 -46.95
C ASN A 65 15.01 8.16 -46.55
N VAL A 66 14.96 9.15 -45.65
CA VAL A 66 13.72 9.85 -45.21
C VAL A 66 13.02 10.54 -46.42
N ALA A 67 13.70 10.63 -47.56
CA ALA A 67 13.15 11.29 -48.77
C ALA A 67 12.04 10.49 -49.49
N GLN A 68 11.82 9.22 -49.16
CA GLN A 68 10.80 8.38 -49.80
C GLN A 68 9.53 8.12 -48.97
N LEU A 69 9.48 8.51 -47.71
CA LEU A 69 8.22 8.56 -46.98
C LEU A 69 7.47 9.82 -47.39
N ARG A 70 6.56 9.70 -48.37
CA ARG A 70 5.68 10.79 -48.79
C ARG A 70 5.09 11.50 -47.59
N PRO A 71 5.24 12.84 -47.48
CA PRO A 71 4.52 13.59 -46.45
C PRO A 71 3.01 13.43 -46.74
N LEU A 72 2.26 13.12 -45.69
CA LEU A 72 0.80 13.22 -45.73
C LEU A 72 0.41 14.56 -46.30
N PRO A 73 -0.57 14.62 -47.25
CA PRO A 73 -0.97 15.87 -47.90
C PRO A 73 -1.34 16.89 -46.82
N LYS A 74 -0.68 18.06 -46.90
CA LYS A 74 -1.04 19.21 -46.06
C LYS A 74 -2.46 19.60 -46.43
N MET A 75 -3.39 19.50 -45.51
CA MET A 75 -4.72 20.12 -45.65
C MET A 75 -4.54 21.61 -46.00
N PRO A 76 -5.25 22.12 -47.00
CA PRO A 76 -5.11 23.51 -47.41
C PRO A 76 -5.51 24.42 -46.23
N ARG A 77 -4.63 25.35 -45.92
CA ARG A 77 -4.88 26.46 -45.00
C ARG A 77 -5.95 27.33 -45.63
N MET A 78 -7.19 27.26 -45.16
CA MET A 78 -8.23 28.20 -45.53
C MET A 78 -7.81 29.62 -45.11
N LYS A 79 -7.60 30.48 -46.06
CA LYS A 79 -7.42 31.93 -45.85
C LYS A 79 -8.74 32.48 -45.34
N ALA A 80 -8.70 33.21 -44.21
CA ALA A 80 -9.84 33.96 -43.72
C ALA A 80 -10.34 34.95 -44.78
N PRO A 81 -11.62 35.00 -45.08
CA PRO A 81 -12.18 36.05 -45.96
C PRO A 81 -12.34 37.34 -45.17
N THR A 82 -11.65 38.39 -45.59
CA THR A 82 -11.96 39.78 -45.24
C THR A 82 -13.29 40.12 -45.89
N LYS A 83 -14.33 40.37 -45.13
CA LYS A 83 -15.59 40.96 -45.63
C LYS A 83 -15.94 42.21 -44.86
N THR A 84 -16.06 43.26 -45.58
CA THR A 84 -16.62 44.58 -45.32
C THR A 84 -18.07 44.43 -44.86
N ILE A 85 -18.39 45.20 -43.83
CA ILE A 85 -19.75 45.25 -43.21
C ILE A 85 -20.65 46.07 -44.13
N GLU A 86 -21.73 45.46 -44.60
CA GLU A 86 -22.98 46.18 -45.00
C GLU A 86 -24.10 45.61 -44.16
N THR A 87 -24.71 46.49 -43.40
CA THR A 87 -25.87 46.29 -42.55
C THR A 87 -27.10 46.04 -43.40
N GLN A 88 -27.75 44.90 -43.23
CA GLN A 88 -29.19 44.73 -43.46
C GLN A 88 -29.76 43.78 -42.40
N ASP A 89 -30.72 44.32 -41.64
CA ASP A 89 -31.56 43.60 -40.70
C ASP A 89 -32.37 42.52 -41.42
N THR A 90 -32.23 41.30 -41.06
CA THR A 90 -33.28 40.29 -41.17
C THR A 90 -33.06 39.20 -40.10
N GLN A 91 -33.95 39.12 -39.18
CA GLN A 91 -34.06 38.07 -38.16
C GLN A 91 -34.13 36.69 -38.81
N MET A 92 -33.12 35.86 -38.58
CA MET A 92 -33.27 34.40 -38.59
C MET A 92 -32.28 33.86 -37.53
N THR A 93 -32.83 33.55 -36.38
CA THR A 93 -32.24 32.72 -35.35
C THR A 93 -31.93 31.34 -35.95
N GLN A 94 -30.72 31.14 -36.48
CA GLN A 94 -30.18 29.81 -36.65
C GLN A 94 -29.48 29.44 -35.36
N GLU A 95 -30.11 28.60 -34.57
CA GLU A 95 -29.48 27.83 -33.51
C GLU A 95 -28.32 27.06 -34.13
N VAL A 96 -27.06 27.51 -33.85
CA VAL A 96 -25.86 26.68 -34.04
C VAL A 96 -25.99 25.57 -33.01
N LYS A 97 -26.51 24.42 -33.40
CA LYS A 97 -26.39 23.19 -32.64
C LYS A 97 -24.90 22.87 -32.58
N HIS A 98 -24.22 23.30 -31.53
CA HIS A 98 -23.05 22.61 -31.08
C HIS A 98 -23.48 21.17 -30.82
N GLY A 99 -22.83 20.22 -31.48
CA GLY A 99 -23.11 18.81 -31.26
C GLY A 99 -23.06 18.53 -29.75
N SER A 100 -24.23 18.36 -29.14
CA SER A 100 -24.33 18.00 -27.74
C SER A 100 -23.74 16.61 -27.61
N VAL A 101 -22.57 16.53 -26.95
CA VAL A 101 -22.09 15.25 -26.45
C VAL A 101 -23.10 14.82 -25.39
N ASP A 102 -23.79 13.70 -25.62
CA ASP A 102 -24.72 13.19 -24.65
C ASP A 102 -23.94 12.87 -23.34
N VAL A 103 -24.37 13.48 -22.23
CA VAL A 103 -23.77 13.29 -20.92
C VAL A 103 -24.50 12.17 -20.22
N MET A 104 -23.83 11.05 -20.06
CA MET A 104 -24.32 9.93 -19.28
C MET A 104 -23.85 10.08 -17.83
N ARG A 105 -24.78 10.15 -16.88
CA ARG A 105 -24.41 10.08 -15.47
C ARG A 105 -24.00 8.66 -15.14
N ALA A 106 -22.88 8.49 -14.45
CA ALA A 106 -22.48 7.20 -13.91
C ALA A 106 -23.58 6.71 -12.92
N ASP A 107 -23.70 5.40 -12.75
CA ASP A 107 -24.57 4.81 -11.70
C ASP A 107 -24.08 5.13 -10.27
N ILE A 108 -23.12 6.03 -10.16
CA ILE A 108 -22.56 6.53 -8.90
C ILE A 108 -23.45 7.66 -8.41
N SER A 109 -23.93 7.56 -7.18
CA SER A 109 -24.77 8.59 -6.57
C SER A 109 -24.17 9.10 -5.26
N CYS A 110 -24.32 10.39 -5.00
CA CYS A 110 -24.01 10.96 -3.70
C CYS A 110 -25.11 10.57 -2.71
N THR A 111 -24.76 9.81 -1.69
CA THR A 111 -25.71 9.31 -0.68
C THR A 111 -25.36 9.84 0.70
N ILE A 112 -26.38 9.96 1.57
CA ILE A 112 -26.12 10.20 3.00
C ILE A 112 -25.71 8.88 3.61
N PRO A 113 -24.51 8.77 4.25
CA PRO A 113 -24.08 7.53 4.88
C PRO A 113 -25.00 7.12 6.03
N ASP A 114 -25.11 5.81 6.25
CA ASP A 114 -25.81 5.28 7.41
C ASP A 114 -25.09 5.59 8.72
N LYS A 115 -25.85 5.82 9.78
CA LYS A 115 -25.30 5.97 11.12
C LYS A 115 -24.89 4.62 11.67
N ASP A 116 -23.62 4.47 12.01
CA ASP A 116 -23.11 3.27 12.65
C ASP A 116 -23.34 3.35 14.18
N PRO A 117 -24.16 2.46 14.76
CA PRO A 117 -24.47 2.48 16.19
C PRO A 117 -23.23 2.18 17.05
N THR A 118 -22.23 1.49 16.51
CA THR A 118 -20.99 1.16 17.22
C THR A 118 -19.99 2.31 17.24
N TYR A 119 -20.16 3.30 16.38
CA TYR A 119 -19.25 4.42 16.27
C TYR A 119 -19.21 5.26 17.56
N VAL A 120 -18.04 5.65 17.97
CA VAL A 120 -17.80 6.58 19.09
C VAL A 120 -16.91 7.71 18.57
N PRO A 121 -17.36 8.98 18.64
CA PRO A 121 -16.56 10.12 18.24
C PRO A 121 -15.27 10.26 19.09
N PHE A 122 -14.16 10.57 18.41
CA PHE A 122 -12.87 10.89 19.05
C PHE A 122 -11.94 11.62 18.09
N GLY A 123 -10.82 12.09 18.60
CA GLY A 123 -9.79 12.78 17.81
C GLY A 123 -10.34 13.99 17.06
N ASN A 124 -10.10 14.03 15.77
CA ASN A 124 -10.47 15.17 14.91
C ASN A 124 -11.97 15.23 14.54
N TYR A 125 -12.82 14.33 15.09
CA TYR A 125 -14.23 14.22 14.68
C TYR A 125 -15.02 15.52 14.79
N GLU A 126 -14.90 16.24 15.91
CA GLU A 126 -15.66 17.48 16.13
C GLU A 126 -15.25 18.59 15.16
N ASP A 127 -13.97 18.68 14.81
CA ASP A 127 -13.47 19.65 13.86
C ASP A 127 -13.87 19.29 12.43
N ILE A 128 -13.83 18.01 12.07
CA ILE A 128 -14.37 17.49 10.79
C ILE A 128 -15.85 17.84 10.68
N ALA A 129 -16.63 17.62 11.74
CA ALA A 129 -18.07 17.93 11.75
C ALA A 129 -18.33 19.43 11.55
N LYS A 130 -17.58 20.32 12.24
CA LYS A 130 -17.69 21.78 12.07
C LYS A 130 -17.36 22.21 10.63
N ILE A 131 -16.31 21.65 10.03
CA ILE A 131 -15.92 21.95 8.64
C ILE A 131 -17.04 21.56 7.67
N ILE A 132 -17.63 20.36 7.84
CA ILE A 132 -18.73 19.89 7.01
C ILE A 132 -19.99 20.74 7.21
N GLU A 133 -20.29 21.14 8.45
CA GLU A 133 -21.43 21.97 8.82
C GLU A 133 -21.34 23.39 8.24
N ALA A 134 -20.13 23.95 8.19
CA ALA A 134 -19.87 25.30 7.68
C ALA A 134 -20.23 25.47 6.20
N LYS A 135 -20.29 24.38 5.41
CA LYS A 135 -20.57 24.35 3.96
C LYS A 135 -19.67 25.28 3.13
N ILE A 136 -18.54 25.70 3.67
CA ILE A 136 -17.51 26.46 2.98
C ILE A 136 -16.53 25.47 2.36
N PHE A 137 -16.04 25.76 1.15
CA PHE A 137 -14.99 24.94 0.54
C PHE A 137 -13.70 25.05 1.36
N PHE A 138 -13.33 23.97 2.00
CA PHE A 138 -12.19 23.88 2.91
C PHE A 138 -11.54 22.50 2.81
N PRO A 139 -10.70 22.27 1.77
CA PRO A 139 -10.12 20.95 1.53
C PRO A 139 -9.20 20.52 2.67
N VAL A 140 -9.34 19.26 3.09
CA VAL A 140 -8.64 18.69 4.25
C VAL A 140 -7.88 17.44 3.84
N TYR A 141 -6.62 17.35 4.24
CA TYR A 141 -5.83 16.12 4.20
C TYR A 141 -5.78 15.49 5.59
N ILE A 142 -6.18 14.22 5.74
CA ILE A 142 -6.16 13.50 7.01
C ILE A 142 -5.16 12.35 6.92
N THR A 143 -4.12 12.42 7.70
CA THR A 143 -3.06 11.42 7.77
C THR A 143 -3.10 10.63 9.08
N GLY A 144 -2.39 9.52 9.14
CA GLY A 144 -2.21 8.69 10.34
C GLY A 144 -2.22 7.21 10.02
N LEU A 145 -1.83 6.40 10.97
CA LEU A 145 -1.69 4.96 10.82
C LEU A 145 -3.00 4.27 10.40
N SER A 146 -2.89 3.10 9.77
CA SER A 146 -4.05 2.34 9.29
C SER A 146 -4.96 1.90 10.46
N GLY A 147 -6.28 1.85 10.20
CA GLY A 147 -7.26 1.30 11.16
C GLY A 147 -7.54 2.16 12.39
N ASN A 148 -7.19 3.44 12.37
CA ASN A 148 -7.42 4.43 13.43
C ASN A 148 -8.70 5.27 13.26
N GLY A 149 -9.56 4.96 12.28
CA GLY A 149 -10.88 5.59 12.14
C GLY A 149 -10.96 6.84 11.26
N LYS A 150 -9.92 7.23 10.50
CA LYS A 150 -9.92 8.42 9.59
C LYS A 150 -11.17 8.48 8.71
N THR A 151 -11.39 7.47 7.90
CA THR A 151 -12.51 7.36 6.96
C THR A 151 -13.85 7.35 7.66
N MET A 152 -13.96 6.61 8.78
CA MET A 152 -15.19 6.51 9.57
C MET A 152 -15.59 7.86 10.19
N SER A 153 -14.64 8.67 10.63
CA SER A 153 -14.92 9.98 11.21
C SER A 153 -15.63 10.89 10.22
N ILE A 154 -15.19 10.93 8.97
CA ILE A 154 -15.81 11.73 7.91
C ILE A 154 -17.22 11.19 7.57
N MET A 155 -17.33 9.87 7.37
CA MET A 155 -18.60 9.23 7.06
C MET A 155 -19.64 9.49 8.15
N GLN A 156 -19.27 9.32 9.42
CA GLN A 156 -20.20 9.49 10.54
C GLN A 156 -20.53 10.97 10.83
N ALA A 157 -19.62 11.90 10.52
CA ALA A 157 -19.92 13.32 10.54
C ALA A 157 -20.96 13.67 9.46
N CYS A 158 -20.81 13.17 8.23
CA CYS A 158 -21.80 13.34 7.18
C CYS A 158 -23.16 12.71 7.55
N ALA A 159 -23.15 11.50 8.11
CA ALA A 159 -24.36 10.80 8.58
C ALA A 159 -25.10 11.60 9.68
N LYS A 160 -24.38 12.17 10.65
CA LYS A 160 -24.93 12.98 11.72
C LYS A 160 -25.58 14.27 11.20
N LEU A 161 -24.91 14.91 10.24
CA LEU A 161 -25.31 16.20 9.68
C LEU A 161 -26.29 16.07 8.49
N GLY A 162 -26.62 14.85 8.06
CA GLY A 162 -27.49 14.62 6.90
C GLY A 162 -26.87 15.10 5.60
N ARG A 163 -25.53 15.07 5.48
CA ARG A 163 -24.79 15.53 4.30
C ARG A 163 -24.52 14.37 3.35
N GLN A 164 -24.75 14.62 2.07
CA GLN A 164 -24.37 13.70 1.02
C GLN A 164 -22.86 13.54 0.97
N LEU A 165 -22.43 12.30 0.81
CA LEU A 165 -21.02 11.91 0.67
C LEU A 165 -20.87 11.06 -0.60
N LEU A 166 -19.77 11.28 -1.30
CA LEU A 166 -19.27 10.38 -2.33
C LEU A 166 -17.88 9.92 -1.93
N ARG A 167 -17.69 8.60 -1.80
CA ARG A 167 -16.39 8.01 -1.44
C ARG A 167 -15.76 7.32 -2.63
N ILE A 168 -14.49 7.59 -2.84
CA ILE A 168 -13.63 6.89 -3.81
C ILE A 168 -12.46 6.29 -3.04
N ASN A 169 -12.18 5.02 -3.28
CA ASN A 169 -10.94 4.40 -2.85
C ASN A 169 -9.93 4.49 -3.99
N VAL A 170 -8.79 5.10 -3.72
CA VAL A 170 -7.70 5.14 -4.70
C VAL A 170 -7.01 3.79 -4.75
N THR A 171 -6.78 3.31 -5.95
CA THR A 171 -6.02 2.09 -6.25
C THR A 171 -4.93 2.40 -7.28
N GLU A 172 -4.05 1.45 -7.57
CA GLU A 172 -3.06 1.63 -8.64
C GLU A 172 -3.70 1.86 -10.02
N GLU A 173 -4.90 1.32 -10.24
CA GLU A 173 -5.66 1.42 -11.49
C GLU A 173 -6.45 2.73 -11.59
N THR A 174 -6.76 3.39 -10.46
CA THR A 174 -7.51 4.66 -10.45
C THR A 174 -6.86 5.70 -11.35
N ASP A 175 -7.62 6.30 -12.24
CA ASP A 175 -7.11 7.27 -13.19
C ASP A 175 -7.95 8.57 -13.25
N GLU A 176 -7.56 9.49 -14.16
CA GLU A 176 -8.27 10.76 -14.38
C GLU A 176 -9.70 10.54 -14.88
N LEU A 177 -9.98 9.42 -15.57
CA LEU A 177 -11.32 9.12 -16.09
C LEU A 177 -12.28 8.79 -14.95
N ASP A 178 -11.81 8.06 -13.93
CA ASP A 178 -12.59 7.74 -12.74
C ASP A 178 -12.92 8.99 -11.92
N LEU A 179 -11.94 9.89 -11.81
CA LEU A 179 -12.05 11.09 -10.99
C LEU A 179 -12.83 12.21 -11.68
N LEU A 180 -12.43 12.57 -12.88
CA LEU A 180 -13.00 13.72 -13.62
C LEU A 180 -13.98 13.30 -14.71
N GLY A 181 -13.90 12.08 -15.17
CA GLY A 181 -14.75 11.56 -16.25
C GLY A 181 -14.08 11.53 -17.62
N GLY A 182 -14.71 10.84 -18.52
CA GLY A 182 -14.19 10.59 -19.86
C GLY A 182 -15.26 10.29 -20.89
N THR A 183 -14.83 10.22 -22.14
CA THR A 183 -15.69 9.85 -23.26
C THR A 183 -15.65 8.36 -23.49
N GLU A 184 -16.80 7.74 -23.56
CA GLU A 184 -17.00 6.32 -23.88
C GLU A 184 -17.81 6.17 -25.16
N LEU A 185 -17.62 5.07 -25.85
CA LEU A 185 -18.43 4.71 -27.02
C LEU A 185 -19.60 3.82 -26.57
N VAL A 186 -20.80 4.37 -26.58
CA VAL A 186 -22.04 3.67 -26.21
C VAL A 186 -22.95 3.60 -27.44
N ASN A 187 -23.29 2.40 -27.88
CA ASN A 187 -24.18 2.17 -29.05
C ASN A 187 -23.74 2.94 -30.32
N GLY A 188 -22.42 3.07 -30.54
CA GLY A 188 -21.88 3.78 -31.70
C GLY A 188 -21.82 5.30 -31.59
N SER A 189 -22.27 5.87 -30.48
CA SER A 189 -22.20 7.30 -30.16
C SER A 189 -21.17 7.58 -29.09
N THR A 190 -20.46 8.69 -29.18
CA THR A 190 -19.54 9.15 -28.16
C THR A 190 -20.31 9.85 -27.05
N VAL A 191 -20.29 9.29 -25.84
CA VAL A 191 -20.96 9.81 -24.65
C VAL A 191 -19.90 10.22 -23.64
N TYR A 192 -20.06 11.36 -22.99
CA TYR A 192 -19.23 11.75 -21.87
C TYR A 192 -19.82 11.23 -20.56
N ARG A 193 -19.05 10.41 -19.83
CA ARG A 193 -19.41 9.96 -18.48
C ARG A 193 -18.73 10.87 -17.45
N GLU A 194 -19.50 11.47 -16.57
CA GLU A 194 -18.98 12.28 -15.47
C GLU A 194 -18.27 11.41 -14.45
N GLY A 195 -17.09 11.84 -14.00
CA GLY A 195 -16.38 11.20 -12.88
C GLY A 195 -16.92 11.68 -11.54
N ALA A 196 -16.50 10.99 -10.50
CA ALA A 196 -17.02 11.18 -9.14
C ALA A 196 -16.79 12.60 -8.59
N VAL A 197 -15.66 13.22 -8.93
CA VAL A 197 -15.37 14.61 -8.50
C VAL A 197 -16.35 15.60 -9.10
N ILE A 198 -16.61 15.47 -10.40
CA ILE A 198 -17.57 16.34 -11.11
C ILE A 198 -18.98 16.17 -10.55
N LEU A 199 -19.37 14.93 -10.27
CA LEU A 199 -20.66 14.64 -9.66
C LEU A 199 -20.79 15.28 -8.26
N ALA A 200 -19.76 15.13 -7.40
CA ALA A 200 -19.74 15.75 -6.08
C ALA A 200 -19.80 17.28 -6.15
N MET A 201 -19.08 17.90 -7.10
CA MET A 201 -19.17 19.36 -7.34
C MET A 201 -20.58 19.81 -7.70
N ARG A 202 -21.27 19.09 -8.58
CA ARG A 202 -22.64 19.43 -9.02
C ARG A 202 -23.67 19.25 -7.92
N GLU A 203 -23.52 18.22 -7.10
CA GLU A 203 -24.47 17.91 -6.02
C GLU A 203 -24.18 18.75 -4.75
N GLY A 204 -23.01 19.38 -4.64
CA GLY A 204 -22.56 20.05 -3.40
C GLY A 204 -22.27 19.06 -2.29
N ALA A 205 -21.88 17.83 -2.65
CA ALA A 205 -21.60 16.75 -1.73
C ALA A 205 -20.19 16.84 -1.14
N VAL A 206 -19.98 16.15 -0.04
CA VAL A 206 -18.63 15.90 0.49
C VAL A 206 -17.98 14.79 -0.33
N LEU A 207 -16.83 15.07 -0.92
CA LEU A 207 -16.01 14.08 -1.62
C LEU A 207 -14.95 13.54 -0.66
N LEU A 208 -14.94 12.23 -0.48
CA LEU A 208 -13.93 11.52 0.29
C LEU A 208 -13.07 10.67 -0.64
N ILE A 209 -11.82 11.03 -0.77
CA ILE A 209 -10.80 10.27 -1.51
C ILE A 209 -9.98 9.49 -0.47
N ASP A 210 -10.23 8.19 -0.40
CA ASP A 210 -9.60 7.31 0.58
C ASP A 210 -8.32 6.70 0.00
N GLU A 211 -7.26 6.64 0.83
CA GLU A 211 -5.93 6.14 0.45
C GLU A 211 -5.28 6.94 -0.70
N GLY A 212 -5.45 8.27 -0.71
CA GLY A 212 -4.96 9.15 -1.77
C GLY A 212 -3.43 9.17 -1.93
N ASP A 213 -2.67 8.67 -0.98
CA ASP A 213 -1.22 8.53 -1.05
C ASP A 213 -0.74 7.32 -1.87
N LEU A 214 -1.62 6.40 -2.29
CA LEU A 214 -1.26 5.26 -3.13
C LEU A 214 -0.97 5.65 -4.58
N ASN A 215 -1.77 6.53 -5.18
CA ASN A 215 -1.60 6.90 -6.60
C ASN A 215 -1.59 8.41 -6.83
N ILE A 216 -0.62 9.07 -6.21
CA ILE A 216 -0.47 10.53 -6.23
C ILE A 216 -0.43 11.09 -7.64
N THR A 217 0.27 10.42 -8.56
CA THR A 217 0.42 10.89 -9.95
C THR A 217 -0.92 11.10 -10.64
N LYS A 218 -1.91 10.30 -10.29
CA LYS A 218 -3.25 10.36 -10.88
C LYS A 218 -4.14 11.39 -10.20
N ILE A 219 -4.04 11.54 -8.88
CA ILE A 219 -4.83 12.53 -8.14
C ILE A 219 -4.36 13.98 -8.34
N LEU A 220 -3.18 14.20 -8.94
CA LEU A 220 -2.71 15.55 -9.30
C LEU A 220 -3.65 16.28 -10.27
N CYS A 221 -4.52 15.58 -10.99
CA CYS A 221 -5.58 16.18 -11.79
C CYS A 221 -6.55 17.04 -10.96
N LEU A 222 -6.60 16.84 -9.64
CA LEU A 222 -7.43 17.60 -8.71
C LEU A 222 -6.87 18.97 -8.33
N MET A 223 -5.60 19.27 -8.67
CA MET A 223 -4.99 20.55 -8.30
C MET A 223 -5.83 21.79 -8.62
N PRO A 224 -6.45 21.91 -9.81
CA PRO A 224 -7.30 23.06 -10.12
C PRO A 224 -8.57 23.12 -9.27
N ILE A 225 -9.10 21.96 -8.85
CA ILE A 225 -10.35 21.84 -8.08
C ILE A 225 -10.12 22.15 -6.61
N LEU A 226 -8.93 21.78 -6.07
CA LEU A 226 -8.53 22.11 -4.70
C LEU A 226 -8.43 23.62 -4.42
N GLU A 227 -8.41 24.45 -5.47
CA GLU A 227 -8.49 25.91 -5.32
C GLU A 227 -9.91 26.40 -5.07
N GLY A 228 -10.95 25.56 -5.14
CA GLY A 228 -12.35 25.93 -4.94
C GLY A 228 -12.95 26.79 -6.06
N LYS A 229 -12.23 26.91 -7.18
CA LYS A 229 -12.65 27.72 -8.33
C LYS A 229 -13.45 26.90 -9.34
N PRO A 230 -14.16 27.57 -10.28
CA PRO A 230 -14.79 26.91 -11.40
C PRO A 230 -13.82 26.05 -12.19
N TYR A 231 -14.22 24.85 -12.55
CA TYR A 231 -13.42 23.91 -13.32
C TYR A 231 -13.85 23.87 -14.78
N LEU A 232 -12.93 24.14 -15.71
CA LEU A 232 -13.17 23.97 -17.14
C LEU A 232 -12.96 22.49 -17.52
N ASN A 233 -14.05 21.80 -17.82
CA ASN A 233 -13.98 20.47 -18.41
C ASN A 233 -13.53 20.56 -19.87
N LYS A 234 -12.27 20.23 -20.13
CA LYS A 234 -11.67 20.32 -21.46
C LYS A 234 -12.30 19.36 -22.49
N LYS A 235 -12.99 18.30 -22.03
CA LYS A 235 -13.61 17.29 -22.90
C LYS A 235 -14.97 17.72 -23.40
N THR A 236 -15.74 18.42 -22.55
CA THR A 236 -17.08 18.94 -22.90
C THR A 236 -17.08 20.43 -23.25
N GLY A 237 -16.05 21.18 -22.87
CA GLY A 237 -16.00 22.64 -22.98
C GLY A 237 -16.82 23.37 -21.90
N GLU A 238 -17.44 22.66 -20.99
CA GLU A 238 -18.30 23.21 -19.94
C GLU A 238 -17.47 23.74 -18.75
N ILE A 239 -17.90 24.87 -18.19
CA ILE A 239 -17.36 25.40 -16.92
C ILE A 239 -18.28 24.91 -15.79
N ILE A 240 -17.75 24.07 -14.92
CA ILE A 240 -18.48 23.49 -13.80
C ILE A 240 -18.21 24.33 -12.55
N GLN A 241 -19.29 24.88 -11.98
CA GLN A 241 -19.25 25.63 -10.72
C GLN A 241 -19.44 24.67 -9.54
N PRO A 242 -18.56 24.68 -8.52
CA PRO A 242 -18.82 23.94 -7.30
C PRO A 242 -20.09 24.49 -6.62
N LYS A 243 -21.05 23.59 -6.36
CA LYS A 243 -22.27 23.96 -5.61
C LYS A 243 -21.92 24.14 -4.13
N GLU A 244 -22.70 25.01 -3.46
CA GLU A 244 -22.54 25.24 -2.03
C GLU A 244 -22.54 23.93 -1.23
N GLY A 245 -21.58 23.78 -0.32
CA GLY A 245 -21.38 22.59 0.48
C GLY A 245 -20.44 21.56 -0.12
N PHE A 246 -20.03 21.71 -1.38
CA PHE A 246 -18.96 20.87 -1.93
C PHE A 246 -17.68 21.04 -1.11
N ASN A 247 -17.09 19.92 -0.70
CA ASN A 247 -15.80 19.90 -0.02
C ASN A 247 -15.04 18.62 -0.33
N ILE A 248 -13.72 18.64 -0.13
CA ILE A 248 -12.85 17.50 -0.41
C ILE A 248 -12.10 17.11 0.85
N PHE A 249 -12.20 15.82 1.21
CA PHE A 249 -11.37 15.18 2.22
C PHE A 249 -10.53 14.10 1.55
N ILE A 250 -9.23 14.13 1.76
CA ILE A 250 -8.33 13.07 1.31
C ILE A 250 -7.74 12.40 2.54
N THR A 251 -7.76 11.06 2.58
CA THR A 251 -7.07 10.31 3.64
C THR A 251 -5.82 9.66 3.09
N GLY A 252 -4.79 9.56 3.93
CA GLY A 252 -3.55 8.86 3.63
C GLY A 252 -2.96 8.20 4.87
N ASN A 253 -2.06 7.26 4.67
CA ASN A 253 -1.35 6.58 5.75
C ASN A 253 -0.01 7.27 6.05
N THR A 254 0.45 8.13 5.14
CA THR A 254 1.69 8.90 5.25
C THR A 254 1.38 10.40 5.30
N LYS A 255 2.31 11.20 5.82
CA LYS A 255 2.19 12.68 5.82
C LYS A 255 2.50 13.29 4.45
N GLY A 256 2.37 12.53 3.37
CA GLY A 256 2.79 12.92 2.03
C GLY A 256 4.27 12.68 1.76
N GLN A 257 4.99 12.08 2.68
CA GLN A 257 6.44 11.81 2.56
C GLN A 257 6.75 10.42 2.00
N GLY A 258 5.72 9.62 1.67
CA GLY A 258 5.88 8.22 1.29
C GLY A 258 6.17 7.33 2.50
N SER A 259 6.54 6.08 2.24
CA SER A 259 6.92 5.11 3.28
C SER A 259 8.35 4.64 3.06
N ASP A 260 9.29 5.26 3.76
CA ASP A 260 10.71 4.89 3.71
C ASP A 260 10.96 3.53 4.39
N ASP A 261 10.07 3.12 5.30
CA ASP A 261 10.14 1.87 6.05
C ASP A 261 9.48 0.67 5.34
N GLY A 262 8.95 0.87 4.14
CA GLY A 262 8.32 -0.17 3.32
C GLY A 262 6.97 -0.70 3.85
N ARG A 263 6.42 -0.15 4.92
CA ARG A 263 5.14 -0.60 5.52
C ARG A 263 3.92 -0.29 4.67
N PHE A 264 3.96 0.83 3.98
CA PHE A 264 2.89 1.27 3.08
C PHE A 264 3.39 1.15 1.64
N VAL A 265 3.55 -0.09 1.17
CA VAL A 265 3.98 -0.38 -0.21
C VAL A 265 3.04 0.30 -1.20
N GLY A 266 3.62 0.98 -2.19
CA GLY A 266 2.84 1.72 -3.20
C GLY A 266 2.61 3.20 -2.89
N THR A 267 2.80 3.65 -1.63
CA THR A 267 2.73 5.09 -1.33
C THR A 267 3.94 5.82 -1.90
N LYS A 268 3.70 7.03 -2.44
CA LYS A 268 4.74 7.87 -3.04
C LYS A 268 4.81 9.22 -2.32
N VAL A 269 5.95 9.89 -2.45
CA VAL A 269 6.10 11.26 -1.95
C VAL A 269 5.15 12.18 -2.71
N MET A 270 4.32 12.92 -1.98
CA MET A 270 3.39 13.91 -2.52
C MET A 270 4.13 15.17 -2.99
N ASN A 271 3.64 15.76 -4.07
CA ASN A 271 4.11 17.05 -4.53
C ASN A 271 3.74 18.13 -3.51
N GLU A 272 4.72 18.93 -3.08
CA GLU A 272 4.53 20.00 -2.11
C GLU A 272 3.44 20.98 -2.54
N ALA A 273 3.44 21.38 -3.82
CA ALA A 273 2.43 22.28 -4.36
C ALA A 273 1.00 21.66 -4.34
N PHE A 274 0.87 20.34 -4.27
CA PHE A 274 -0.42 19.68 -4.07
C PHE A 274 -0.84 19.74 -2.60
N LEU A 275 0.10 19.47 -1.68
CA LEU A 275 -0.15 19.53 -0.25
C LEU A 275 -0.52 20.95 0.22
N GLU A 276 0.13 21.97 -0.29
CA GLU A 276 -0.13 23.39 -0.01
C GLU A 276 -1.54 23.87 -0.42
N ARG A 277 -2.26 23.09 -1.23
CA ARG A 277 -3.65 23.40 -1.61
C ARG A 277 -4.68 22.94 -0.60
N PHE A 278 -4.29 22.13 0.37
CA PHE A 278 -5.16 21.79 1.49
C PHE A 278 -5.16 22.92 2.50
N ALA A 279 -6.35 23.30 2.95
CA ALA A 279 -6.50 24.32 3.97
C ALA A 279 -5.84 23.89 5.30
N ILE A 280 -5.95 22.60 5.62
CA ILE A 280 -5.29 21.99 6.78
C ILE A 280 -4.90 20.55 6.51
N THR A 281 -3.87 20.10 7.23
CA THR A 281 -3.54 18.68 7.40
C THR A 281 -3.84 18.27 8.84
N MET A 282 -4.64 17.22 9.02
CA MET A 282 -4.99 16.68 10.33
C MET A 282 -4.27 15.36 10.54
N GLU A 283 -3.66 15.18 11.68
CA GLU A 283 -3.13 13.88 12.11
C GLU A 283 -4.15 13.16 12.98
N GLN A 284 -4.55 11.96 12.59
CA GLN A 284 -5.48 11.12 13.34
C GLN A 284 -4.69 10.06 14.08
N GLU A 285 -4.72 10.13 15.40
CA GLU A 285 -4.16 9.14 16.30
C GLU A 285 -5.15 8.02 16.60
N TYR A 286 -4.70 6.98 17.30
CA TYR A 286 -5.60 5.98 17.86
C TYR A 286 -6.45 6.56 19.00
N PRO A 287 -7.65 6.01 19.26
CA PRO A 287 -8.51 6.50 20.31
C PRO A 287 -7.86 6.29 21.69
N PRO A 288 -8.06 7.23 22.64
CA PRO A 288 -7.65 7.02 24.04
C PRO A 288 -8.28 5.75 24.63
N LEU A 289 -7.62 5.09 25.57
CA LEU A 289 -8.03 3.82 26.20
C LEU A 289 -9.53 3.76 26.54
N LYS A 290 -10.05 4.81 27.20
CA LYS A 290 -11.47 4.85 27.60
C LYS A 290 -12.43 4.86 26.40
N VAL A 291 -12.04 5.53 25.33
CA VAL A 291 -12.82 5.61 24.09
C VAL A 291 -12.73 4.31 23.32
N GLU A 292 -11.54 3.73 23.24
CA GLU A 292 -11.31 2.46 22.55
C GLU A 292 -12.06 1.31 23.25
N LYS A 293 -12.04 1.26 24.61
CA LYS A 293 -12.86 0.32 25.38
C LYS A 293 -14.35 0.46 25.02
N LYS A 294 -14.84 1.71 24.93
CA LYS A 294 -16.23 1.96 24.56
C LYS A 294 -16.54 1.49 23.12
N ILE A 295 -15.61 1.65 22.19
CA ILE A 295 -15.75 1.13 20.81
C ILE A 295 -15.84 -0.39 20.84
N VAL A 296 -14.94 -1.06 21.59
CA VAL A 296 -14.91 -2.52 21.74
C VAL A 296 -16.22 -3.03 22.34
N LEU A 297 -16.67 -2.43 23.45
CA LEU A 297 -17.91 -2.81 24.11
C LEU A 297 -19.15 -2.66 23.24
N LYS A 298 -19.29 -1.54 22.52
CA LYS A 298 -20.39 -1.36 21.59
C LYS A 298 -20.42 -2.40 20.45
N ASN A 299 -19.25 -2.83 19.97
CA ASN A 299 -19.16 -3.93 19.02
C ASN A 299 -19.57 -5.26 19.65
N MET A 300 -19.20 -5.51 20.92
CA MET A 300 -19.64 -6.69 21.66
C MET A 300 -21.16 -6.67 21.92
N GLU A 301 -21.73 -5.50 22.25
CA GLU A 301 -23.18 -5.33 22.41
C GLU A 301 -23.94 -5.67 21.13
N GLN A 302 -23.47 -5.14 19.97
CA GLN A 302 -24.07 -5.43 18.68
C GLN A 302 -24.05 -6.93 18.33
N LEU A 303 -23.02 -7.64 18.78
CA LEU A 303 -22.81 -9.06 18.51
C LEU A 303 -23.32 -9.98 19.63
N ASN A 304 -23.98 -9.43 20.65
CA ASN A 304 -24.49 -10.15 21.84
C ASN A 304 -23.43 -10.99 22.56
N CYS A 305 -22.19 -10.51 22.66
CA CYS A 305 -21.07 -11.20 23.31
C CYS A 305 -20.35 -10.28 24.32
N VAL A 306 -21.10 -9.54 25.13
CA VAL A 306 -20.56 -8.54 26.06
C VAL A 306 -19.70 -9.20 27.13
N ASP A 307 -18.44 -8.74 27.22
CA ASP A 307 -17.47 -9.15 28.22
C ASP A 307 -16.56 -7.94 28.53
N ASP A 308 -16.88 -7.24 29.63
CA ASP A 308 -16.20 -6.00 30.02
C ASP A 308 -14.74 -6.22 30.40
N ASP A 309 -14.43 -7.34 31.04
CA ASP A 309 -13.06 -7.69 31.42
C ASP A 309 -12.23 -7.98 30.14
N PHE A 310 -12.75 -8.77 29.21
CA PHE A 310 -12.10 -9.03 27.95
C PHE A 310 -11.86 -7.74 27.16
N ALA A 311 -12.86 -6.86 27.08
CA ALA A 311 -12.71 -5.56 26.44
C ALA A 311 -11.58 -4.74 27.06
N THR A 312 -11.47 -4.73 28.39
CA THR A 312 -10.40 -4.03 29.12
C THR A 312 -9.03 -4.62 28.77
N ARG A 313 -8.89 -5.95 28.86
CA ARG A 313 -7.63 -6.65 28.55
C ARG A 313 -7.17 -6.42 27.11
N LEU A 314 -8.09 -6.48 26.16
CA LEU A 314 -7.78 -6.21 24.74
C LEU A 314 -7.22 -4.81 24.52
N VAL A 315 -7.82 -3.81 25.16
CA VAL A 315 -7.41 -2.42 25.00
C VAL A 315 -6.05 -2.15 25.68
N GLU A 316 -5.86 -2.65 26.92
CA GLU A 316 -4.57 -2.57 27.62
C GLU A 316 -3.44 -3.26 26.83
N TRP A 317 -3.72 -4.45 26.32
CA TRP A 317 -2.78 -5.18 25.48
C TRP A 317 -2.38 -4.41 24.21
N SER A 318 -3.37 -3.88 23.49
CA SER A 318 -3.10 -3.11 22.26
C SER A 318 -2.32 -1.82 22.52
N GLU A 319 -2.60 -1.15 23.62
CA GLU A 319 -1.90 0.06 24.05
C GLU A 319 -0.41 -0.23 24.35
N ASN A 320 -0.11 -1.32 25.05
CA ASN A 320 1.26 -1.73 25.34
C ASN A 320 2.05 -2.02 24.05
N ILE A 321 1.42 -2.70 23.08
CA ILE A 321 2.04 -2.94 21.78
C ILE A 321 2.30 -1.62 21.01
N ARG A 322 1.35 -0.69 21.06
CA ARG A 322 1.51 0.62 20.37
C ARG A 322 2.61 1.46 21.03
N LYS A 323 2.79 1.37 22.35
CA LYS A 323 3.93 2.00 23.04
C LYS A 323 5.24 1.40 22.57
N ALA A 324 5.35 0.08 22.58
CA ALA A 324 6.54 -0.62 22.06
C ALA A 324 6.84 -0.27 20.59
N TYR A 325 5.80 -0.11 19.79
CA TYR A 325 5.91 0.37 18.41
C TYR A 325 6.45 1.80 18.32
N ALA A 326 5.92 2.72 19.11
CA ALA A 326 6.36 4.12 19.13
C ALA A 326 7.82 4.27 19.61
N GLU A 327 8.26 3.37 20.49
CA GLU A 327 9.64 3.27 20.98
C GLU A 327 10.58 2.52 20.02
N GLY A 328 10.05 1.99 18.92
CA GLY A 328 10.84 1.25 17.92
C GLY A 328 11.23 -0.16 18.32
N VAL A 329 10.64 -0.70 19.39
CA VAL A 329 10.90 -2.08 19.86
C VAL A 329 10.26 -3.12 18.93
N THR A 330 9.12 -2.80 18.32
CA THR A 330 8.44 -3.65 17.33
C THR A 330 8.14 -2.87 16.06
N THR A 331 8.10 -3.59 14.94
CA THR A 331 7.71 -3.03 13.64
C THR A 331 6.21 -3.13 13.38
N ASP A 332 5.51 -3.96 14.12
CA ASP A 332 4.09 -4.24 13.96
C ASP A 332 3.26 -3.69 15.13
N LEU A 333 1.97 -3.48 14.86
CA LEU A 333 1.05 -2.96 15.87
C LEU A 333 -0.36 -3.57 15.77
N ILE A 334 -1.11 -3.43 16.85
CA ILE A 334 -2.52 -3.81 16.89
C ILE A 334 -3.39 -2.55 16.72
N THR A 335 -4.15 -2.53 15.63
CA THR A 335 -5.04 -1.43 15.27
C THR A 335 -6.39 -1.57 15.96
N THR A 336 -7.15 -0.48 16.13
CA THR A 336 -8.54 -0.52 16.62
C THR A 336 -9.42 -1.42 15.73
N ARG A 337 -9.21 -1.40 14.40
CA ARG A 337 -9.86 -2.32 13.46
C ARG A 337 -9.55 -3.78 13.80
N ARG A 338 -8.33 -4.09 14.23
CA ARG A 338 -7.96 -5.46 14.65
C ARG A 338 -8.70 -5.87 15.90
N LEU A 339 -8.87 -4.98 16.87
CA LEU A 339 -9.66 -5.25 18.08
C LEU A 339 -11.11 -5.58 17.73
N THR A 340 -11.75 -4.83 16.84
CA THR A 340 -13.12 -5.14 16.39
C THR A 340 -13.21 -6.48 15.66
N HIS A 341 -12.17 -6.89 14.94
CA HIS A 341 -12.10 -8.22 14.31
C HIS A 341 -11.95 -9.33 15.37
N ILE A 342 -11.16 -9.11 16.43
CA ILE A 342 -11.03 -10.05 17.56
C ILE A 342 -12.40 -10.23 18.23
N VAL A 343 -13.14 -9.14 18.45
CA VAL A 343 -14.50 -9.21 19.00
C VAL A 343 -15.43 -10.03 18.11
N LYS A 344 -15.39 -9.82 16.79
CA LYS A 344 -16.17 -10.64 15.85
C LYS A 344 -15.78 -12.12 15.90
N THR A 345 -14.49 -12.41 16.03
CA THR A 345 -14.00 -13.78 16.18
C THR A 345 -14.48 -14.39 17.50
N PHE A 346 -14.42 -13.61 18.58
CA PHE A 346 -14.90 -14.02 19.89
C PHE A 346 -16.42 -14.32 19.89
N SER A 347 -17.23 -13.52 19.22
CA SER A 347 -18.66 -13.80 19.10
C SER A 347 -19.00 -15.12 18.41
N ILE A 348 -18.08 -15.62 17.54
CA ILE A 348 -18.26 -16.88 16.83
C ILE A 348 -17.75 -18.08 17.65
N PHE A 349 -16.58 -17.94 18.27
CA PHE A 349 -15.87 -19.07 18.89
C PHE A 349 -16.04 -19.14 20.42
N GLY A 350 -16.42 -18.07 21.09
CA GLY A 350 -16.59 -17.99 22.54
C GLY A 350 -15.28 -18.12 23.35
N ASP A 351 -14.13 -18.14 22.71
CA ASP A 351 -12.82 -18.36 23.33
C ASP A 351 -11.92 -17.14 23.09
N ARG A 352 -11.49 -16.48 24.17
CA ARG A 352 -10.67 -15.27 24.15
C ARG A 352 -9.30 -15.52 23.51
N LEU A 353 -8.58 -16.54 23.97
CA LEU A 353 -7.22 -16.85 23.51
C LEU A 353 -7.21 -17.29 22.07
N LYS A 354 -8.15 -18.16 21.67
CA LYS A 354 -8.32 -18.57 20.28
C LYS A 354 -8.61 -17.38 19.37
N SER A 355 -9.45 -16.44 19.80
CA SER A 355 -9.82 -15.26 19.02
C SER A 355 -8.63 -14.32 18.80
N VAL A 356 -7.82 -14.10 19.83
CA VAL A 356 -6.58 -13.33 19.73
C VAL A 356 -5.57 -14.06 18.84
N ASN A 357 -5.34 -15.36 19.05
CA ASN A 357 -4.38 -16.14 18.27
C ASN A 357 -4.72 -16.15 16.78
N LEU A 358 -5.99 -16.33 16.40
CA LEU A 358 -6.43 -16.27 15.00
C LEU A 358 -6.19 -14.90 14.36
N ALA A 359 -6.38 -13.82 15.11
CA ALA A 359 -6.13 -12.46 14.64
C ALA A 359 -4.64 -12.16 14.45
N LEU A 360 -3.76 -12.89 15.14
CA LEU A 360 -2.30 -12.74 15.06
C LEU A 360 -1.65 -13.55 13.95
N ASN A 361 -2.35 -14.46 13.27
CA ASN A 361 -1.80 -15.33 12.23
C ASN A 361 -1.27 -14.58 10.99
N ARG A 362 -1.54 -13.28 10.84
CA ARG A 362 -0.99 -12.44 9.76
C ARG A 362 0.45 -11.99 10.00
N PHE A 363 0.90 -12.04 11.23
CA PHE A 363 2.25 -11.64 11.60
C PHE A 363 3.20 -12.82 11.43
N ASP A 364 4.48 -12.53 11.33
CA ASP A 364 5.52 -13.55 11.39
C ASP A 364 5.48 -14.29 12.74
N SER A 365 6.15 -15.45 12.79
CA SER A 365 6.06 -16.32 13.96
C SER A 365 6.64 -15.69 15.23
N GLU A 366 7.68 -14.87 15.12
CA GLU A 366 8.33 -14.21 16.25
C GLU A 366 7.42 -13.14 16.85
N THR A 367 6.95 -12.21 16.00
CA THR A 367 6.01 -11.15 16.38
C THR A 367 4.70 -11.73 16.95
N LYS A 368 4.16 -12.77 16.30
CA LYS A 368 2.96 -13.46 16.78
C LYS A 368 3.15 -14.02 18.19
N ASN A 369 4.23 -14.74 18.43
CA ASN A 369 4.51 -15.35 19.74
C ASN A 369 4.73 -14.27 20.80
N ALA A 370 5.47 -13.20 20.50
CA ALA A 370 5.67 -12.09 21.41
C ALA A 370 4.35 -11.39 21.80
N PHE A 371 3.48 -11.15 20.82
CA PHE A 371 2.17 -10.52 21.07
C PHE A 371 1.23 -11.44 21.86
N LEU A 372 1.27 -12.75 21.58
CA LEU A 372 0.46 -13.73 22.32
C LEU A 372 0.94 -13.88 23.77
N ASP A 373 2.25 -13.94 23.98
CA ASP A 373 2.86 -14.00 25.33
C ASP A 373 2.52 -12.73 26.14
N LEU A 374 2.59 -11.56 25.51
CA LEU A 374 2.14 -10.33 26.15
C LEU A 374 0.64 -10.37 26.50
N TYR A 375 -0.21 -10.94 25.62
CA TYR A 375 -1.64 -11.07 25.88
C TYR A 375 -1.90 -11.96 27.10
N THR A 376 -1.26 -13.12 27.17
CA THR A 376 -1.42 -14.05 28.31
C THR A 376 -0.95 -13.46 29.65
N LYS A 377 -0.01 -12.51 29.62
CA LYS A 377 0.41 -11.75 30.82
C LYS A 377 -0.62 -10.69 31.23
N VAL A 378 -1.28 -10.07 30.25
CA VAL A 378 -2.33 -9.05 30.49
C VAL A 378 -3.63 -9.72 30.92
N ASP A 379 -4.02 -10.84 30.31
CA ASP A 379 -5.23 -11.59 30.62
C ASP A 379 -4.88 -12.91 31.34
N ALA A 380 -4.78 -12.85 32.67
CA ALA A 380 -4.47 -14.01 33.47
C ALA A 380 -5.55 -15.10 33.42
N SER A 381 -6.77 -14.79 32.99
CA SER A 381 -7.88 -15.75 32.91
C SER A 381 -7.71 -16.79 31.81
N VAL A 382 -6.88 -16.49 30.78
CA VAL A 382 -6.62 -17.38 29.64
C VAL A 382 -5.40 -18.29 29.87
N ASN A 383 -4.62 -18.06 30.92
CA ASN A 383 -3.61 -19.02 31.34
C ASN A 383 -4.36 -20.25 31.88
N PRO A 384 -4.19 -21.46 31.31
CA PRO A 384 -4.64 -22.65 32.00
C PRO A 384 -4.03 -22.56 33.41
N PRO A 385 -4.78 -22.96 34.49
CA PRO A 385 -4.15 -23.06 35.77
C PRO A 385 -2.89 -23.86 35.52
N GLN A 386 -1.72 -23.25 35.76
CA GLN A 386 -0.51 -24.05 35.83
C GLN A 386 -0.87 -25.15 36.79
N GLU A 387 -1.12 -26.38 36.27
CA GLU A 387 -0.90 -27.54 37.08
C GLU A 387 0.45 -27.21 37.69
N VAL A 388 0.42 -26.93 38.98
CA VAL A 388 1.61 -26.90 39.79
C VAL A 388 2.22 -28.25 39.48
N LEU A 389 3.07 -28.30 38.45
CA LEU A 389 4.05 -29.34 38.31
C LEU A 389 4.69 -29.25 39.69
N GLN A 390 4.20 -30.11 40.60
CA GLN A 390 4.91 -30.38 41.83
C GLN A 390 6.32 -30.58 41.33
N GLU A 391 7.14 -29.55 41.56
CA GLU A 391 8.57 -29.69 41.39
C GLU A 391 8.86 -30.98 42.13
N THR A 392 9.02 -32.04 41.34
CA THR A 392 9.71 -33.23 41.83
C THR A 392 10.97 -32.64 42.43
N PRO A 393 11.22 -32.80 43.74
CA PRO A 393 12.34 -32.17 44.39
C PRO A 393 13.53 -32.45 43.49
N GLN A 394 14.07 -31.42 42.85
CA GLN A 394 15.33 -31.55 42.13
C GLN A 394 16.28 -32.00 43.24
N GLU A 395 16.73 -33.25 43.15
CA GLU A 395 17.81 -33.75 44.00
C GLU A 395 18.94 -32.71 43.82
N GLN A 396 19.09 -31.91 44.88
CA GLN A 396 20.22 -30.99 44.91
C GLN A 396 21.47 -31.87 44.79
N PRO A 397 22.37 -31.58 43.85
CA PRO A 397 23.56 -32.39 43.68
C PRO A 397 24.30 -32.48 45.01
N GLN A 398 24.40 -33.69 45.55
CA GLN A 398 24.96 -33.95 46.87
C GLN A 398 26.50 -33.80 46.88
N THR A 399 27.12 -33.68 45.69
CA THR A 399 28.56 -33.49 45.57
C THR A 399 28.88 -32.48 44.43
N GLU A 400 30.01 -31.78 44.56
CA GLU A 400 30.51 -30.84 43.52
C GLU A 400 30.71 -31.55 42.16
N LEU A 401 30.96 -32.84 42.17
CA LEU A 401 31.12 -33.67 40.98
C LEU A 401 29.79 -33.87 40.22
N ASP A 402 28.67 -34.05 40.95
CA ASP A 402 27.35 -34.21 40.36
C ASP A 402 26.86 -32.89 39.75
N ALA A 403 27.15 -31.75 40.40
CA ALA A 403 26.88 -30.43 39.90
C ALA A 403 27.64 -30.14 38.59
N MET A 404 28.93 -30.54 38.51
CA MET A 404 29.73 -30.41 37.31
C MET A 404 29.25 -31.29 36.15
N GLN A 405 28.79 -32.52 36.45
CA GLN A 405 28.24 -33.42 35.43
C GLN A 405 26.91 -32.90 34.91
N LEU A 406 26.04 -32.32 35.77
CA LEU A 406 24.78 -31.71 35.36
C LEU A 406 25.00 -30.48 34.46
N LEU A 407 25.95 -29.60 34.84
CA LEU A 407 26.34 -28.43 34.05
C LEU A 407 26.92 -28.85 32.70
N SER A 408 27.75 -29.88 32.66
CA SER A 408 28.30 -30.43 31.42
C SER A 408 27.22 -30.98 30.48
N LYS A 409 26.22 -31.70 31.02
CA LYS A 409 25.09 -32.17 30.23
C LYS A 409 24.22 -31.04 29.71
N GLN A 410 23.95 -30.03 30.52
CA GLN A 410 23.14 -28.86 30.10
C GLN A 410 23.89 -28.06 29.03
N PHE A 411 25.20 -27.86 29.18
CA PHE A 411 26.02 -27.18 28.17
C PHE A 411 26.06 -27.95 26.85
N THR A 412 26.20 -29.28 26.89
CA THR A 412 26.22 -30.13 25.69
C THR A 412 24.84 -30.09 24.99
N GLN A 413 23.74 -30.10 25.74
CA GLN A 413 22.39 -29.98 25.19
C GLN A 413 22.15 -28.61 24.54
N ALA A 414 22.59 -27.53 25.21
CA ALA A 414 22.47 -26.17 24.66
C ALA A 414 23.27 -26.00 23.37
N MET A 415 24.52 -26.49 23.33
CA MET A 415 25.39 -26.46 22.12
C MET A 415 24.80 -27.31 21.00
N THR A 416 24.25 -28.47 21.30
CA THR A 416 23.57 -29.32 20.30
C THR A 416 22.33 -28.63 19.74
N GLN A 417 21.52 -28.01 20.60
CA GLN A 417 20.35 -27.27 20.18
C GLN A 417 20.70 -26.03 19.32
N GLN A 418 21.77 -25.32 19.69
CA GLN A 418 22.27 -24.19 18.92
C GLN A 418 22.83 -24.62 17.56
N ALA A 419 23.52 -25.77 17.49
CA ALA A 419 23.99 -26.35 16.24
C ALA A 419 22.84 -26.79 15.34
N ILE A 420 21.79 -27.39 15.89
CA ILE A 420 20.57 -27.77 15.17
C ILE A 420 19.87 -26.51 14.65
N ASN A 421 19.71 -25.47 15.49
CA ASN A 421 19.08 -24.22 15.07
C ASN A 421 19.88 -23.51 13.97
N THR A 422 21.21 -23.54 14.01
CA THR A 422 22.08 -22.98 12.98
C THR A 422 21.99 -23.77 11.66
N LEU A 423 21.89 -25.10 11.73
CA LEU A 423 21.66 -25.96 10.58
C LEU A 423 20.30 -25.75 9.94
N VAL A 424 19.24 -25.57 10.75
CA VAL A 424 17.90 -25.32 10.27
C VAL A 424 17.74 -23.91 9.69
N ALA A 425 18.38 -22.91 10.29
CA ALA A 425 18.32 -21.52 9.82
C ALA A 425 19.18 -21.23 8.58
N GLY A 426 20.24 -22.05 8.35
CA GLY A 426 21.23 -21.81 7.30
C GLY A 426 21.07 -22.62 6.02
N THR A 427 20.09 -23.52 5.93
CA THR A 427 19.95 -24.39 4.76
C THR A 427 18.59 -24.24 4.05
N PRO A 428 18.57 -24.18 2.70
CA PRO A 428 17.32 -24.22 1.90
C PRO A 428 16.60 -25.58 1.93
N LEU A 429 16.92 -26.47 2.86
CA LEU A 429 16.40 -27.84 2.94
C LEU A 429 14.87 -27.95 3.10
N ALA A 430 14.21 -26.90 3.51
CA ALA A 430 12.74 -26.89 3.59
C ALA A 430 12.04 -26.95 2.20
N HIS A 431 12.75 -26.61 1.12
CA HIS A 431 12.19 -26.62 -0.23
C HIS A 431 12.40 -27.94 -1.00
N GLU A 432 13.44 -28.70 -0.68
CA GLU A 432 13.79 -29.95 -1.41
C GLU A 432 12.95 -31.17 -1.04
N THR A 433 12.36 -31.20 0.14
CA THR A 433 11.45 -32.27 0.53
C THR A 433 10.19 -32.33 -0.34
N ILE A 434 9.96 -31.27 -1.11
CA ILE A 434 8.76 -31.11 -1.95
C ILE A 434 9.06 -31.43 -3.44
N THR A 435 10.31 -31.28 -3.93
CA THR A 435 10.60 -31.30 -5.37
C THR A 435 11.51 -32.42 -5.87
N GLY A 436 12.21 -33.14 -5.00
CA GLY A 436 12.94 -34.38 -5.38
C GLY A 436 14.18 -34.21 -6.29
N MET A 437 14.69 -32.98 -6.51
CA MET A 437 15.90 -32.75 -7.32
C MET A 437 17.11 -32.53 -6.43
N LYS A 438 18.15 -33.37 -6.58
CA LYS A 438 19.45 -33.22 -5.90
C LYS A 438 20.38 -32.34 -6.76
N ASP A 439 20.76 -31.18 -6.23
CA ASP A 439 21.79 -30.33 -6.84
C ASP A 439 23.17 -30.71 -6.31
N PRO A 440 24.16 -31.03 -7.18
CA PRO A 440 25.53 -31.40 -6.78
C PRO A 440 26.26 -30.32 -5.94
N ILE A 441 25.90 -29.06 -6.11
CA ILE A 441 26.49 -27.93 -5.37
C ILE A 441 26.02 -27.94 -3.90
N GLN A 442 24.78 -28.30 -3.65
CA GLN A 442 24.20 -28.41 -2.30
C GLN A 442 24.79 -29.60 -1.55
N GLU A 443 25.04 -30.72 -2.21
CA GLU A 443 25.67 -31.88 -1.59
C GLU A 443 27.14 -31.58 -1.16
N ALA A 444 27.85 -30.80 -1.97
CA ALA A 444 29.21 -30.34 -1.62
C ALA A 444 29.18 -29.36 -0.44
N TYR A 445 28.22 -28.45 -0.38
CA TYR A 445 28.07 -27.50 0.73
C TYR A 445 27.71 -28.20 2.04
N LEU A 446 26.78 -29.17 2.01
CA LEU A 446 26.42 -29.97 3.18
C LEU A 446 27.57 -30.80 3.72
N LYS A 447 28.39 -31.40 2.83
CA LYS A 447 29.60 -32.13 3.22
C LYS A 447 30.63 -31.20 3.86
N GLN A 448 30.81 -30.00 3.36
CA GLN A 448 31.72 -29.02 3.90
C GLN A 448 31.29 -28.52 5.30
N THR A 449 29.99 -28.24 5.45
CA THR A 449 29.37 -27.79 6.72
C THR A 449 29.44 -28.90 7.78
N ALA A 450 29.13 -30.14 7.40
CA ALA A 450 29.24 -31.31 8.29
C ALA A 450 30.70 -31.55 8.75
N ASN A 451 31.68 -31.39 7.85
CA ASN A 451 33.11 -31.51 8.20
C ASN A 451 33.60 -30.40 9.14
N THR A 452 33.07 -29.17 8.98
CA THR A 452 33.38 -28.04 9.88
C THR A 452 32.80 -28.30 11.26
N LEU A 453 31.54 -28.74 11.33
CA LEU A 453 30.86 -29.09 12.58
C LEU A 453 31.58 -30.24 13.32
N HIS A 454 32.06 -31.25 12.58
CA HIS A 454 32.81 -32.39 13.15
C HIS A 454 34.19 -31.97 13.72
N LYS A 455 34.82 -30.97 13.05
CA LYS A 455 36.08 -30.39 13.59
C LYS A 455 35.82 -29.55 14.84
N ASP A 456 34.75 -28.77 14.87
CA ASP A 456 34.43 -27.95 16.03
C ASP A 456 33.96 -28.78 17.22
N MET A 457 33.22 -29.88 16.98
CA MET A 457 32.90 -30.88 18.01
C MET A 457 34.13 -31.62 18.53
N ALA A 458 35.11 -31.94 17.66
CA ALA A 458 36.34 -32.57 18.06
C ALA A 458 37.24 -31.61 18.89
N MET A 459 37.26 -30.32 18.56
CA MET A 459 37.92 -29.29 19.37
C MET A 459 37.23 -29.07 20.70
N ALA A 460 35.90 -29.04 20.77
CA ALA A 460 35.16 -28.93 22.03
C ALA A 460 35.39 -30.14 22.95
N SER A 461 35.44 -31.36 22.40
CA SER A 461 35.74 -32.58 23.17
C SER A 461 37.21 -32.61 23.69
N ALA A 462 38.15 -32.03 22.93
CA ALA A 462 39.56 -31.92 23.38
C ALA A 462 39.73 -30.90 24.52
N PHE A 463 38.86 -29.92 24.64
CA PHE A 463 38.85 -28.98 25.79
C PHE A 463 38.23 -29.58 27.04
N ILE A 464 37.32 -30.54 26.93
CA ILE A 464 36.62 -31.20 28.09
C ILE A 464 37.52 -32.32 28.67
N ASP A 465 38.34 -32.99 27.87
CA ASP A 465 39.12 -34.14 28.26
C ASP A 465 40.23 -33.84 29.32
N PRO A 466 40.89 -32.65 29.37
CA PRO A 466 41.84 -32.31 30.41
C PRO A 466 41.24 -32.20 31.83
N TYR A 467 39.96 -31.76 31.90
CA TYR A 467 39.27 -31.56 33.20
C TYR A 467 38.74 -32.87 33.80
N THR A 468 38.36 -33.84 32.97
CA THR A 468 37.96 -35.17 33.40
C THR A 468 39.09 -36.04 33.91
N LYS A 469 40.36 -35.77 33.45
CA LYS A 469 41.55 -36.48 33.93
C LYS A 469 42.10 -35.97 35.28
N ILE A 470 41.84 -34.69 35.59
CA ILE A 470 42.29 -34.11 36.86
C ILE A 470 41.50 -34.67 38.06
N GLY A 471 40.21 -35.02 37.86
CA GLY A 471 39.37 -35.62 38.92
C GLY A 471 39.71 -37.07 39.27
N ARG A 472 40.54 -37.79 38.52
CA ARG A 472 40.99 -39.16 38.80
C ARG A 472 42.33 -39.30 39.50
N ALA A 473 43.04 -38.19 39.69
CA ALA A 473 44.40 -38.21 40.33
C ALA A 473 44.38 -37.84 41.80
N HIS A 474 43.23 -37.62 42.44
CA HIS A 474 43.11 -37.30 43.85
C HIS A 474 41.99 -38.11 44.53
N VAL A 475 42.01 -39.45 44.33
CA VAL A 475 41.36 -40.40 45.24
C VAL A 475 42.33 -41.50 45.55
#